data_b1e893dcfe0a70e264b64adefa3cfc5c
#
_entry.id   b1e893dcfe0a70e264b64adefa3cfc5c
#
_cell.length_a   1.000
_cell.length_b   1.000
_cell.length_c   1.000
_cell.angle_alpha   90.00
_cell.angle_beta   90.00
_cell.angle_gamma   90.00
#
_symmetry.space_group_name_H-M   'P 1'
#
loop_
_entity.id
_entity.type
_entity.pdbx_description
1 polymer ?
#
loop_
_entity_poly.entity_id
_entity_poly.type
_entity_poly.pdbx_seq_one_letter_code
_entity_poly.pdbx_strand_id
1 'polypeptide(L)'
;MKKKKRDYFKHKQRDLVSMVSDATGFTKGDCKIVLDAIPDCVMKIMKETNDAEDTEISLASGIVLGSRYIPEKELVDPRNREPITVPAKLQPYGKFTDRFKELVNEDWEG
;
A
#
# COMPACT_ATOMS: atom_id res chain seq x y z
N MET A 1 -19.45 4.44 25.02
CA MET A 1 -19.47 5.75 24.35
C MET A 1 -18.85 5.62 22.96
N LYS A 2 -19.60 5.99 21.92
CA LYS A 2 -19.11 5.91 20.55
C LYS A 2 -18.11 7.04 20.31
N LYS A 3 -16.92 6.71 19.79
CA LYS A 3 -15.98 7.73 19.35
C LYS A 3 -16.57 8.48 18.16
N LYS A 4 -16.54 9.81 18.21
CA LYS A 4 -16.93 10.63 17.09
C LYS A 4 -15.95 10.42 15.94
N LYS A 5 -16.46 10.04 14.77
CA LYS A 5 -15.64 9.83 13.59
C LYS A 5 -15.14 11.19 13.09
N ARG A 6 -13.82 11.30 12.93
CA ARG A 6 -13.23 12.53 12.40
C ARG A 6 -13.44 12.63 10.90
N ASP A 7 -13.68 13.85 10.43
CA ASP A 7 -13.67 14.11 9.00
C ASP A 7 -12.25 14.02 8.47
N TYR A 8 -12.11 13.73 7.18
CA TYR A 8 -10.81 13.67 6.53
C TYR A 8 -10.90 14.21 5.11
N PHE A 9 -9.77 14.77 4.64
CA PHE A 9 -9.65 15.23 3.27
C PHE A 9 -9.37 14.03 2.37
N LYS A 10 -10.23 13.82 1.40
CA LYS A 10 -10.11 12.71 0.47
C LYS A 10 -9.77 13.22 -0.92
N HIS A 11 -8.61 12.82 -1.40
CA HIS A 11 -8.18 13.13 -2.75
C HIS A 11 -8.33 11.93 -3.66
N LYS A 12 -8.70 12.18 -4.91
CA LYS A 12 -8.77 11.15 -5.94
C LYS A 12 -7.49 11.16 -6.76
N GLN A 13 -7.27 10.11 -7.54
CA GLN A 13 -6.09 10.02 -8.41
C GLN A 13 -5.94 11.24 -9.31
N ARG A 14 -7.04 11.80 -9.81
CA ARG A 14 -7.01 12.99 -10.66
C ARG A 14 -6.34 14.19 -9.98
N ASP A 15 -6.49 14.32 -8.66
CA ASP A 15 -5.86 15.40 -7.90
C ASP A 15 -4.35 15.21 -7.88
N LEU A 16 -3.89 13.99 -7.65
CA LEU A 16 -2.47 13.66 -7.71
C LEU A 16 -1.89 13.84 -9.11
N VAL A 17 -2.64 13.42 -10.14
CA VAL A 17 -2.24 13.60 -11.55
C VAL A 17 -2.02 15.08 -11.86
N SER A 18 -2.93 15.95 -11.42
CA SER A 18 -2.80 17.41 -11.61
C SER A 18 -1.55 17.95 -10.94
N MET A 19 -1.29 17.55 -9.70
CA MET A 19 -0.11 17.97 -8.95
C MET A 19 1.19 17.51 -9.61
N VAL A 20 1.23 16.25 -10.06
CA VAL A 20 2.41 15.71 -10.74
C VAL A 20 2.64 16.41 -12.08
N SER A 21 1.57 16.69 -12.82
CA SER A 21 1.65 17.44 -14.08
C SER A 21 2.25 18.83 -13.84
N ASP A 22 1.77 19.55 -12.83
CA ASP A 22 2.29 20.86 -12.47
C ASP A 22 3.75 20.82 -12.03
N ALA A 23 4.12 19.79 -11.28
CA ALA A 23 5.49 19.65 -10.77
C ALA A 23 6.51 19.26 -11.84
N THR A 24 6.08 18.53 -12.87
CA THR A 24 6.99 17.95 -13.88
C THR A 24 6.94 18.66 -15.23
N GLY A 25 5.83 19.33 -15.54
CA GLY A 25 5.58 19.86 -16.87
C GLY A 25 5.05 18.83 -17.87
N PHE A 26 4.92 17.56 -17.46
CA PHE A 26 4.29 16.54 -18.32
C PHE A 26 2.79 16.75 -18.40
N THR A 27 2.18 16.30 -19.48
CA THR A 27 0.73 16.39 -19.62
C THR A 27 0.03 15.51 -18.60
N LYS A 28 -1.20 15.88 -18.23
CA LYS A 28 -2.02 15.06 -17.33
C LYS A 28 -2.25 13.67 -17.88
N GLY A 29 -2.43 13.54 -19.18
CA GLY A 29 -2.58 12.24 -19.84
C GLY A 29 -1.37 11.35 -19.65
N ASP A 30 -0.18 11.88 -19.84
CA ASP A 30 1.08 11.14 -19.66
C ASP A 30 1.27 10.75 -18.19
N CYS A 31 1.00 11.67 -17.26
CA CYS A 31 1.08 11.40 -15.83
C CYS A 31 0.12 10.27 -15.41
N LYS A 32 -1.09 10.27 -15.95
CA LYS A 32 -2.08 9.22 -15.68
C LYS A 32 -1.60 7.86 -16.17
N ILE A 33 -1.03 7.81 -17.37
CA ILE A 33 -0.49 6.56 -17.94
C ILE A 33 0.59 5.98 -17.02
N VAL A 34 1.51 6.80 -16.57
CA VAL A 34 2.59 6.38 -15.66
C VAL A 34 2.01 5.89 -14.33
N LEU A 35 1.12 6.67 -13.72
CA LEU A 35 0.52 6.30 -12.44
C LEU A 35 -0.31 5.01 -12.52
N ASP A 36 -1.03 4.81 -13.63
CA ASP A 36 -1.83 3.60 -13.81
C ASP A 36 -0.96 2.34 -14.03
N ALA A 37 0.24 2.51 -14.56
CA ALA A 37 1.17 1.40 -14.77
C ALA A 37 1.84 0.93 -13.47
N ILE A 38 1.99 1.80 -12.49
CA ILE A 38 2.71 1.49 -11.25
C ILE A 38 2.10 0.30 -10.48
N PRO A 39 0.78 0.25 -10.22
CA PRO A 39 0.20 -0.88 -9.49
C PRO A 39 0.46 -2.23 -10.15
N ASP A 40 0.38 -2.31 -11.46
CA ASP A 40 0.63 -3.56 -12.20
C ASP A 40 2.07 -4.02 -12.07
N CYS A 41 3.01 -3.09 -12.16
CA CYS A 41 4.43 -3.38 -11.96
C CYS A 41 4.72 -3.85 -10.53
N VAL A 42 4.13 -3.16 -9.55
CA VAL A 42 4.28 -3.50 -8.14
C VAL A 42 3.72 -4.90 -7.86
N MET A 43 2.54 -5.23 -8.40
CA MET A 43 1.95 -6.55 -8.24
C MET A 43 2.85 -7.66 -8.79
N LYS A 44 3.47 -7.44 -9.94
CA LYS A 44 4.40 -8.42 -10.53
C LYS A 44 5.59 -8.67 -9.61
N ILE A 45 6.14 -7.63 -9.01
CA ILE A 45 7.25 -7.75 -8.07
C ILE A 45 6.80 -8.47 -6.79
N MET A 46 5.64 -8.12 -6.26
CA MET A 46 5.10 -8.74 -5.05
C MET A 46 4.87 -10.24 -5.20
N LYS A 47 4.55 -10.70 -6.42
CA LYS A 47 4.35 -12.13 -6.71
C LYS A 47 5.63 -12.95 -6.68
N GLU A 48 6.79 -12.33 -6.55
CA GLU A 48 8.06 -13.02 -6.33
C GLU A 48 8.15 -13.60 -4.91
N THR A 49 7.32 -13.12 -3.99
CA THR A 49 7.27 -13.61 -2.60
C THR A 49 6.96 -15.10 -2.57
N ASN A 50 7.68 -15.82 -1.74
CA ASN A 50 7.49 -17.26 -1.55
C ASN A 50 7.56 -17.63 -0.07
N ASP A 51 7.50 -18.91 0.26
CA ASP A 51 7.50 -19.38 1.64
C ASP A 51 8.82 -19.14 2.38
N ALA A 52 9.89 -18.81 1.67
CA ALA A 52 11.20 -18.56 2.25
C ALA A 52 11.57 -17.08 2.26
N GLU A 53 11.00 -16.27 1.38
CA GLU A 53 11.45 -14.89 1.16
C GLU A 53 10.27 -13.93 1.00
N ASP A 54 10.29 -12.87 1.82
CA ASP A 54 9.40 -11.73 1.62
C ASP A 54 9.96 -10.82 0.52
N THR A 55 9.10 -9.99 -0.05
CA THR A 55 9.49 -9.03 -1.09
C THR A 55 9.27 -7.62 -0.56
N GLU A 56 10.22 -6.75 -0.87
CA GLU A 56 10.10 -5.34 -0.53
C GLU A 56 10.62 -4.48 -1.70
N ILE A 57 9.90 -3.40 -2.00
CA ILE A 57 10.26 -2.48 -3.07
C ILE A 57 10.17 -1.04 -2.58
N SER A 58 11.19 -0.25 -2.89
CA SER A 58 11.12 1.19 -2.70
C SER A 58 10.39 1.80 -3.89
N LEU A 59 9.16 2.27 -3.66
CA LEU A 59 8.34 2.87 -4.71
C LEU A 59 8.88 4.25 -5.10
N ALA A 60 9.19 5.03 -4.08
CA ALA A 60 9.74 6.37 -4.22
C ALA A 60 10.45 6.71 -2.92
N SER A 61 11.14 7.83 -2.89
CA SER A 61 11.86 8.26 -1.68
C SER A 61 10.91 8.28 -0.47
N GLY A 62 11.19 7.42 0.50
CA GLY A 62 10.42 7.35 1.75
C GLY A 62 9.18 6.47 1.71
N ILE A 63 8.80 5.93 0.56
CA ILE A 63 7.61 5.08 0.41
C ILE A 63 8.05 3.69 0.02
N VAL A 64 7.76 2.71 0.89
CA VAL A 64 8.17 1.32 0.70
C VAL A 64 6.92 0.44 0.68
N LEU A 65 6.84 -0.44 -0.30
CA LEU A 65 5.78 -1.44 -0.42
C LEU A 65 6.39 -2.81 -0.33
N GLY A 66 5.61 -3.77 0.16
CA GLY A 66 6.11 -5.12 0.29
C GLY A 66 5.01 -6.16 0.26
N SER A 67 5.43 -7.41 0.29
CA SER A 67 4.52 -8.54 0.34
C SER A 67 5.11 -9.61 1.24
N ARG A 68 4.28 -10.18 2.12
CA ARG A 68 4.64 -11.25 3.04
C ARG A 68 3.91 -12.51 2.70
N TYR A 69 4.58 -13.63 2.92
CA TYR A 69 3.95 -14.93 2.82
C TYR A 69 3.25 -15.25 4.14
N ILE A 70 1.97 -15.57 4.05
CA ILE A 70 1.18 -16.03 5.18
C ILE A 70 0.92 -17.52 4.97
N PRO A 71 1.45 -18.39 5.83
CA PRO A 71 1.32 -19.82 5.64
C PRO A 71 -0.12 -20.30 5.83
N GLU A 72 -0.40 -21.48 5.27
CA GLU A 72 -1.65 -22.19 5.47
C GLU A 72 -1.88 -22.42 6.96
N LYS A 73 -3.12 -22.25 7.40
CA LYS A 73 -3.53 -22.48 8.77
C LYS A 73 -4.73 -23.39 8.83
N GLU A 74 -4.73 -24.23 9.85
CA GLU A 74 -5.93 -24.97 10.22
C GLU A 74 -6.55 -24.30 11.44
N LEU A 75 -7.80 -23.94 11.32
CA LEU A 75 -8.59 -23.36 12.36
C LEU A 75 -9.78 -24.23 12.66
N VAL A 76 -10.34 -24.11 13.86
CA VAL A 76 -11.57 -24.79 14.25
C VAL A 76 -12.71 -23.79 14.22
N ASP A 77 -13.76 -24.09 13.46
CA ASP A 77 -14.95 -23.25 13.44
C ASP A 77 -15.61 -23.28 14.83
N PRO A 78 -15.77 -22.14 15.50
CA PRO A 78 -16.36 -22.10 16.83
C PRO A 78 -17.85 -22.50 16.84
N ARG A 79 -18.51 -22.49 15.67
CA ARG A 79 -19.94 -22.84 15.57
C ARG A 79 -20.18 -24.33 15.56
N ASN A 80 -19.40 -25.10 14.81
CA ASN A 80 -19.62 -26.52 14.63
C ASN A 80 -18.39 -27.38 14.99
N ARG A 81 -17.30 -26.75 15.41
CA ARG A 81 -16.02 -27.39 15.76
C ARG A 81 -15.41 -28.22 14.62
N GLU A 82 -15.79 -27.92 13.39
CA GLU A 82 -15.19 -28.54 12.23
C GLU A 82 -13.88 -27.83 11.86
N PRO A 83 -12.87 -28.59 11.37
CA PRO A 83 -11.64 -27.97 10.93
C PRO A 83 -11.86 -27.18 9.66
N ILE A 84 -11.30 -25.96 9.63
CA ILE A 84 -11.29 -25.09 8.46
C ILE A 84 -9.86 -24.89 8.05
N THR A 85 -9.55 -25.12 6.78
CA THR A 85 -8.23 -24.84 6.22
C THR A 85 -8.25 -23.46 5.57
N VAL A 86 -7.41 -22.55 6.07
CA VAL A 86 -7.19 -21.24 5.44
C VAL A 86 -5.97 -21.39 4.54
N PRO A 87 -6.10 -21.24 3.22
CA PRO A 87 -4.98 -21.42 2.30
C PRO A 87 -3.89 -20.38 2.51
N ALA A 88 -2.67 -20.71 2.15
CA ALA A 88 -1.57 -19.77 2.13
C ALA A 88 -1.88 -18.62 1.19
N LYS A 89 -1.41 -17.43 1.53
CA LYS A 89 -1.65 -16.22 0.73
C LYS A 89 -0.49 -15.26 0.85
N LEU A 90 -0.45 -14.31 -0.07
CA LEU A 90 0.45 -13.17 0.03
C LEU A 90 -0.30 -12.00 0.63
N GLN A 91 0.34 -11.29 1.54
CA GLN A 91 -0.24 -10.11 2.17
C GLN A 91 0.56 -8.87 1.78
N PRO A 92 0.01 -7.99 0.94
CA PRO A 92 0.67 -6.73 0.63
C PRO A 92 0.63 -5.78 1.82
N TYR A 93 1.65 -4.96 1.95
CA TYR A 93 1.72 -3.91 2.96
C TYR A 93 2.46 -2.69 2.43
N GLY A 94 2.27 -1.55 3.11
CA GLY A 94 3.00 -0.33 2.82
C GLY A 94 3.55 0.27 4.09
N LYS A 95 4.68 0.94 4.00
CA LYS A 95 5.28 1.65 5.12
C LYS A 95 6.04 2.88 4.64
N PHE A 96 6.34 3.77 5.58
CA PHE A 96 7.10 4.97 5.33
C PHE A 96 8.40 4.92 6.12
N THR A 97 9.47 5.51 5.55
CA THR A 97 10.73 5.64 6.28
C THR A 97 10.61 6.69 7.39
N ASP A 98 11.48 6.61 8.39
CA ASP A 98 11.48 7.58 9.47
C ASP A 98 11.71 9.00 8.95
N ARG A 99 12.59 9.16 7.96
CA ARG A 99 12.85 10.46 7.34
C ARG A 99 11.59 11.03 6.67
N PHE A 100 10.81 10.19 5.99
CA PHE A 100 9.54 10.62 5.38
C PHE A 100 8.55 11.09 6.45
N LYS A 101 8.47 10.36 7.55
CA LYS A 101 7.62 10.74 8.68
C LYS A 101 8.02 12.08 9.28
N GLU A 102 9.31 12.33 9.40
CA GLU A 102 9.85 13.62 9.88
C GLU A 102 9.48 14.75 8.93
N LEU A 103 9.64 14.52 7.62
CA LEU A 103 9.35 15.54 6.61
C LEU A 103 7.86 15.92 6.59
N VAL A 104 6.96 14.97 6.80
CA VAL A 104 5.51 15.24 6.85
C VAL A 104 5.17 16.14 8.05
N ASN A 105 5.92 16.04 9.14
CA ASN A 105 5.69 16.85 10.33
C ASN A 105 6.50 18.16 10.35
N GLU A 106 7.41 18.34 9.40
CA GLU A 106 8.19 19.56 9.29
C GLU A 106 7.27 20.73 8.91
N ASP A 107 7.38 21.82 9.65
CA ASP A 107 6.56 23.05 9.48
C ASP A 107 5.04 22.81 9.60
N TRP A 108 4.63 21.65 10.07
CA TRP A 108 3.21 21.39 10.32
C TRP A 108 2.81 21.98 11.67
N GLU A 109 1.83 22.86 11.65
CA GLU A 109 1.28 23.48 12.86
C GLU A 109 -0.01 22.76 13.25
N GLY A 110 0.11 21.92 14.25
CA GLY A 110 -1.02 21.13 14.75
C GLY A 110 -2.23 21.94 15.21
#